data_33f90f99e64d48168a4ffbaac8aca0e7
#
_entry.id   33f90f99e64d48168a4ffbaac8aca0e7
#
_cell.length_a   1.000
_cell.length_b   1.000
_cell.length_c   1.000
_cell.angle_alpha   90.00
_cell.angle_beta   90.00
_cell.angle_gamma   90.00
#
_symmetry.space_group_name_H-M   'P 1'
#
loop_
_entity.id
_entity.type
_entity.pdbx_description
1 polymer ?
#
loop_
_entity_poly.entity_id
_entity_poly.type
_entity_poly.pdbx_seq_one_letter_code
_entity_poly.pdbx_strand_id
1 'polypeptide(L)'
;DTRSLVDNHVVREFEIYVELTLSVNPGAETGQGGLLEILVTSESNAADRSGLVTISLEVSIVHELAFMEAGERQELDIVYGQPAVTQEISIVNTGNIRSEIRVFASENLRGWSVILDSDNPDCRPENNDLICMVNEGETLYVNVTVRAPYGAEMEDTYKFTVSAEPTETGVLDRQNIEFAAQGTPPEGVFGLSQTMVAQVAGLVLVALFIAALLNRRR
;
A
#
# COMPACT_ATOMS: atom_id res chain seq x y z
N ASP A 1 16.19 -13.53 50.97
CA ASP A 1 17.14 -13.02 51.98
C ASP A 1 18.12 -14.14 52.32
N THR A 2 19.26 -14.17 51.65
CA THR A 2 20.30 -15.19 51.88
C THR A 2 21.25 -14.63 52.92
N ARG A 3 21.47 -15.36 54.02
CA ARG A 3 22.42 -14.95 55.06
C ARG A 3 23.62 -15.91 55.06
N SER A 4 24.80 -15.41 54.92
CA SER A 4 25.99 -16.17 55.16
C SER A 4 26.78 -15.60 56.36
N LEU A 5 27.43 -16.45 57.13
CA LEU A 5 28.26 -16.09 58.26
C LEU A 5 29.74 -16.22 57.80
N VAL A 6 30.42 -15.12 57.68
CA VAL A 6 31.86 -15.09 57.44
C VAL A 6 32.50 -14.31 58.60
N ASP A 7 33.43 -14.91 59.30
CA ASP A 7 34.17 -14.32 60.44
C ASP A 7 33.27 -13.64 61.49
N ASN A 8 32.23 -14.31 61.94
CA ASN A 8 31.24 -13.80 62.90
C ASN A 8 30.46 -12.55 62.45
N HIS A 9 30.52 -12.18 61.17
CA HIS A 9 29.74 -11.10 60.59
C HIS A 9 28.58 -11.70 59.79
N VAL A 10 27.37 -11.14 59.96
CA VAL A 10 26.21 -11.48 59.14
C VAL A 10 26.25 -10.64 57.87
N VAL A 11 26.60 -11.27 56.76
CA VAL A 11 26.48 -10.64 55.45
C VAL A 11 25.06 -10.87 54.94
N ARG A 12 24.36 -9.79 54.56
CA ARG A 12 23.10 -9.86 53.87
C ARG A 12 23.34 -9.63 52.39
N GLU A 13 22.94 -10.60 51.58
CA GLU A 13 22.89 -10.47 50.15
C GLU A 13 21.52 -9.94 49.79
N PHE A 14 21.46 -8.91 48.91
CA PHE A 14 20.26 -8.32 48.37
C PHE A 14 20.32 -8.43 46.88
N GLU A 15 19.20 -8.89 46.29
CA GLU A 15 18.96 -8.81 44.86
C GLU A 15 18.19 -7.51 44.59
N ILE A 16 18.69 -6.71 43.68
CA ILE A 16 18.04 -5.47 43.19
C ILE A 16 17.75 -5.68 41.73
N TYR A 17 16.46 -5.59 41.40
CA TYR A 17 16.01 -5.60 40.02
C TYR A 17 15.82 -4.16 39.57
N VAL A 18 16.46 -3.81 38.45
CA VAL A 18 16.34 -2.52 37.83
C VAL A 18 15.70 -2.75 36.46
N GLU A 19 14.52 -2.18 36.26
CA GLU A 19 13.86 -2.15 34.95
C GLU A 19 14.38 -0.94 34.19
N LEU A 20 14.85 -1.17 32.97
CA LEU A 20 15.34 -0.14 32.06
C LEU A 20 14.37 -0.04 30.88
N THR A 21 13.74 1.12 30.72
CA THR A 21 12.93 1.43 29.55
C THR A 21 13.75 2.30 28.61
N LEU A 22 13.92 1.82 27.37
CA LEU A 22 14.59 2.55 26.30
C LEU A 22 13.57 2.99 25.28
N SER A 23 13.64 4.25 24.86
CA SER A 23 12.85 4.78 23.75
C SER A 23 13.79 5.31 22.66
N VAL A 24 13.50 4.96 21.41
CA VAL A 24 14.21 5.48 20.25
C VAL A 24 13.55 6.79 19.83
N ASN A 25 14.36 7.80 19.53
CA ASN A 25 13.84 9.06 19.01
C ASN A 25 13.25 8.83 17.61
N PRO A 26 12.06 9.35 17.26
CA PRO A 26 11.46 9.20 15.94
C PRO A 26 12.33 9.64 14.75
N GLY A 27 13.37 10.43 14.97
CA GLY A 27 14.34 10.83 13.93
C GLY A 27 15.71 10.13 14.05
N ALA A 28 15.78 8.98 14.71
CA ALA A 28 17.05 8.26 14.81
C ALA A 28 17.38 7.56 13.49
N GLU A 29 18.56 7.88 12.94
CA GLU A 29 19.03 7.30 11.67
C GLU A 29 19.47 5.84 11.87
N THR A 30 19.31 5.05 10.83
CA THR A 30 19.77 3.65 10.77
C THR A 30 21.25 3.55 11.03
N GLY A 31 21.66 2.56 11.83
CA GLY A 31 23.04 2.35 12.23
C GLY A 31 23.51 3.31 13.32
N GLN A 32 22.70 4.29 13.73
CA GLN A 32 23.00 5.03 14.94
C GLN A 32 22.90 4.11 16.13
N GLY A 33 23.91 4.12 16.94
CA GLY A 33 23.97 3.29 18.12
C GLY A 33 24.82 3.90 19.22
N GLY A 34 24.89 3.20 20.32
CA GLY A 34 25.65 3.65 21.47
C GLY A 34 25.87 2.52 22.46
N LEU A 35 26.72 2.82 23.43
CA LEU A 35 26.93 1.96 24.59
C LEU A 35 26.24 2.60 25.79
N LEU A 36 25.38 1.83 26.44
CA LEU A 36 24.79 2.17 27.72
C LEU A 36 25.58 1.45 28.80
N GLU A 37 26.20 2.18 29.70
CA GLU A 37 26.93 1.65 30.83
C GLU A 37 26.12 1.84 32.11
N ILE A 38 25.89 0.73 32.81
CA ILE A 38 25.15 0.74 34.08
C ILE A 38 26.12 0.34 35.19
N LEU A 39 26.29 1.22 36.16
CA LEU A 39 27.09 0.97 37.35
C LEU A 39 26.25 1.28 38.60
N VAL A 40 26.10 0.28 39.47
CA VAL A 40 25.43 0.46 40.75
C VAL A 40 26.46 0.71 41.84
N THR A 41 26.33 1.79 42.57
CA THR A 41 27.20 2.14 43.69
C THR A 41 26.40 2.23 44.98
N SER A 42 27.03 1.84 46.10
CA SER A 42 26.43 2.02 47.43
C SER A 42 26.53 3.48 47.85
N GLU A 43 25.44 4.06 48.36
CA GLU A 43 25.45 5.42 48.89
C GLU A 43 26.28 5.55 50.16
N SER A 44 26.32 4.50 50.99
CA SER A 44 27.05 4.47 52.25
C SER A 44 28.55 4.18 52.09
N ASN A 45 28.96 3.50 51.04
CA ASN A 45 30.33 3.18 50.74
C ASN A 45 30.59 3.16 49.21
N ALA A 46 31.16 4.23 48.69
CA ALA A 46 31.42 4.39 47.25
C ALA A 46 32.47 3.37 46.70
N ALA A 47 33.14 2.60 47.56
CA ALA A 47 33.99 1.51 47.15
C ALA A 47 33.19 0.24 46.83
N ASP A 48 32.00 0.10 47.39
CA ASP A 48 31.11 -1.01 47.10
C ASP A 48 30.34 -0.73 45.78
N ARG A 49 30.86 -1.30 44.70
CA ARG A 49 30.33 -1.11 43.35
C ARG A 49 29.93 -2.45 42.77
N SER A 50 28.90 -2.45 41.94
CA SER A 50 28.60 -3.57 41.07
C SER A 50 29.68 -3.73 39.98
N GLY A 51 29.66 -4.84 39.28
CA GLY A 51 30.29 -4.91 37.98
C GLY A 51 29.65 -3.92 37.01
N LEU A 52 30.45 -3.41 36.08
CA LEU A 52 29.94 -2.60 34.98
C LEU A 52 29.14 -3.50 34.02
N VAL A 53 27.87 -3.14 33.75
CA VAL A 53 27.04 -3.77 32.72
C VAL A 53 27.04 -2.84 31.53
N THR A 54 27.49 -3.33 30.39
CA THR A 54 27.48 -2.60 29.11
C THR A 54 26.46 -3.20 28.16
N ILE A 55 25.59 -2.39 27.64
CA ILE A 55 24.56 -2.76 26.65
C ILE A 55 24.87 -2.02 25.36
N SER A 56 25.07 -2.74 24.27
CA SER A 56 25.20 -2.16 22.94
C SER A 56 23.80 -1.98 22.35
N LEU A 57 23.54 -0.78 21.83
CA LEU A 57 22.28 -0.37 21.21
C LEU A 57 22.57 0.02 19.77
N GLU A 58 21.70 -0.39 18.86
CA GLU A 58 21.78 -0.02 17.45
C GLU A 58 20.37 0.10 16.87
N VAL A 59 20.16 1.13 16.06
CA VAL A 59 18.91 1.31 15.32
C VAL A 59 18.93 0.39 14.10
N SER A 60 18.07 -0.60 14.09
CA SER A 60 17.93 -1.56 12.98
C SER A 60 17.32 -0.90 11.75
N ILE A 61 17.71 -1.40 10.56
CA ILE A 61 17.05 -1.07 9.30
C ILE A 61 15.62 -1.64 9.31
N VAL A 62 14.64 -0.81 8.95
CA VAL A 62 13.26 -1.20 8.80
C VAL A 62 12.79 -0.75 7.41
N HIS A 63 12.45 -1.71 6.56
CA HIS A 63 11.78 -1.49 5.28
C HIS A 63 10.30 -1.77 5.48
N GLU A 64 9.47 -0.76 5.45
CA GLU A 64 8.03 -0.87 5.67
C GLU A 64 7.27 0.07 4.74
N LEU A 65 6.16 -0.41 4.20
CA LEU A 65 5.32 0.31 3.26
C LEU A 65 3.88 0.33 3.74
N ALA A 66 3.13 1.35 3.34
CA ALA A 66 1.69 1.39 3.55
C ALA A 66 0.99 2.03 2.34
N PHE A 67 -0.12 1.45 1.89
CA PHE A 67 -1.07 2.14 1.02
C PHE A 67 -1.93 3.08 1.86
N MET A 68 -2.11 4.30 1.42
CA MET A 68 -3.01 5.27 2.09
C MET A 68 -4.47 4.81 2.00
N GLU A 69 -4.82 4.11 0.92
CA GLU A 69 -6.14 3.54 0.62
C GLU A 69 -6.30 2.11 1.19
N ALA A 70 -5.45 1.70 2.14
CA ALA A 70 -5.47 0.36 2.70
C ALA A 70 -6.83 0.00 3.31
N GLY A 71 -7.34 -1.19 2.96
CA GLY A 71 -8.61 -1.72 3.44
C GLY A 71 -9.83 -1.32 2.61
N GLU A 72 -9.71 -0.44 1.63
CA GLU A 72 -10.76 -0.08 0.70
C GLU A 72 -10.52 -0.73 -0.67
N ARG A 73 -11.57 -1.37 -1.22
CA ARG A 73 -11.53 -1.82 -2.60
C ARG A 73 -11.72 -0.63 -3.51
N GLN A 74 -10.86 -0.46 -4.50
CA GLN A 74 -10.98 0.57 -5.51
C GLN A 74 -11.90 0.08 -6.64
N GLU A 75 -13.00 0.78 -6.87
CA GLU A 75 -13.96 0.46 -7.93
C GLU A 75 -13.73 1.37 -9.13
N LEU A 76 -13.58 0.79 -10.31
CA LEU A 76 -13.32 1.50 -11.56
C LEU A 76 -14.43 1.22 -12.57
N ASP A 77 -15.13 2.27 -12.96
CA ASP A 77 -16.15 2.21 -14.03
C ASP A 77 -15.48 2.51 -15.37
N ILE A 78 -15.41 1.50 -16.23
CA ILE A 78 -14.82 1.63 -17.56
C ILE A 78 -15.96 1.69 -18.61
N VAL A 79 -16.11 2.85 -19.22
CA VAL A 79 -17.09 3.05 -20.28
C VAL A 79 -16.60 2.39 -21.58
N TYR A 80 -17.42 1.54 -22.19
CA TYR A 80 -17.09 0.89 -23.45
C TYR A 80 -16.81 1.91 -24.55
N GLY A 81 -15.72 1.67 -25.28
CA GLY A 81 -15.24 2.59 -26.31
C GLY A 81 -14.36 3.73 -25.80
N GLN A 82 -14.21 3.88 -24.49
CA GLN A 82 -13.19 4.74 -23.89
C GLN A 82 -11.85 4.00 -23.87
N PRO A 83 -10.72 4.71 -24.07
CA PRO A 83 -9.42 4.05 -24.21
C PRO A 83 -8.94 3.41 -22.91
N ALA A 84 -9.15 4.02 -21.77
CA ALA A 84 -8.73 3.54 -20.45
C ALA A 84 -9.31 4.41 -19.33
N VAL A 85 -9.28 3.89 -18.09
CA VAL A 85 -9.53 4.65 -16.87
C VAL A 85 -8.27 4.62 -16.02
N THR A 86 -7.92 5.76 -15.44
CA THR A 86 -6.76 5.91 -14.57
C THR A 86 -7.21 6.29 -13.16
N GLN A 87 -6.69 5.58 -12.18
CA GLN A 87 -6.85 5.86 -10.75
C GLN A 87 -5.46 6.05 -10.14
N GLU A 88 -5.29 7.13 -9.37
CA GLU A 88 -4.08 7.34 -8.58
C GLU A 88 -4.22 6.62 -7.23
N ILE A 89 -3.13 5.98 -6.81
CA ILE A 89 -2.94 5.39 -5.48
C ILE A 89 -1.68 5.96 -4.84
N SER A 90 -1.64 5.93 -3.51
CA SER A 90 -0.57 6.52 -2.72
C SER A 90 0.12 5.46 -1.86
N ILE A 91 1.45 5.32 -1.98
CA ILE A 91 2.28 4.40 -1.22
C ILE A 91 3.24 5.22 -0.38
N VAL A 92 3.22 5.03 0.94
CA VAL A 92 4.13 5.70 1.87
C VAL A 92 5.24 4.74 2.28
N ASN A 93 6.48 5.19 2.25
CA ASN A 93 7.59 4.51 2.90
C ASN A 93 7.54 4.86 4.40
N THR A 94 7.03 3.93 5.22
CA THR A 94 6.94 4.07 6.68
C THR A 94 8.15 3.51 7.41
N GLY A 95 9.11 2.94 6.67
CA GLY A 95 10.39 2.51 7.18
C GLY A 95 11.30 3.67 7.57
N ASN A 96 12.50 3.35 8.06
CA ASN A 96 13.48 4.32 8.51
C ASN A 96 14.69 4.47 7.58
N ILE A 97 14.53 4.07 6.32
CA ILE A 97 15.54 4.17 5.28
C ILE A 97 14.92 4.39 3.92
N ARG A 98 15.66 5.04 3.02
CA ARG A 98 15.32 5.09 1.60
C ARG A 98 15.29 3.67 1.02
N SER A 99 14.19 3.29 0.38
CA SER A 99 13.98 1.95 -0.14
C SER A 99 13.69 1.95 -1.63
N GLU A 100 14.20 0.96 -2.34
CA GLU A 100 13.75 0.64 -3.69
C GLU A 100 12.49 -0.21 -3.59
N ILE A 101 11.40 0.26 -4.21
CA ILE A 101 10.07 -0.32 -4.13
C ILE A 101 9.68 -0.84 -5.50
N ARG A 102 9.21 -2.08 -5.56
CA ARG A 102 8.59 -2.68 -6.72
C ARG A 102 7.08 -2.61 -6.58
N VAL A 103 6.40 -1.99 -7.54
CA VAL A 103 4.95 -1.95 -7.64
C VAL A 103 4.54 -2.78 -8.86
N PHE A 104 3.61 -3.72 -8.69
CA PHE A 104 3.20 -4.63 -9.74
C PHE A 104 1.73 -5.02 -9.59
N ALA A 105 1.10 -5.36 -10.72
CA ALA A 105 -0.26 -5.88 -10.74
C ALA A 105 -0.28 -7.40 -10.81
N SER A 106 -1.30 -8.03 -10.20
CA SER A 106 -1.47 -9.48 -10.30
C SER A 106 -1.68 -9.90 -11.75
N GLU A 107 -1.08 -11.02 -12.12
CA GLU A 107 -1.27 -11.63 -13.42
C GLU A 107 -2.68 -12.22 -13.58
N ASN A 108 -3.11 -12.37 -14.79
CA ASN A 108 -4.34 -13.00 -15.28
C ASN A 108 -5.41 -12.03 -15.76
N LEU A 109 -5.13 -11.49 -16.88
CA LEU A 109 -5.82 -10.33 -17.36
C LEU A 109 -6.93 -10.66 -18.36
N ARG A 110 -7.14 -11.91 -18.77
CA ARG A 110 -8.17 -12.28 -19.76
C ARG A 110 -8.38 -11.24 -20.88
N GLY A 111 -7.28 -10.63 -21.33
CA GLY A 111 -7.30 -9.54 -22.30
C GLY A 111 -7.44 -8.12 -21.71
N TRP A 112 -7.64 -7.99 -20.41
CA TRP A 112 -7.51 -6.70 -19.71
C TRP A 112 -6.03 -6.28 -19.64
N SER A 113 -5.78 -4.99 -19.62
CA SER A 113 -4.42 -4.46 -19.49
C SER A 113 -4.39 -3.50 -18.30
N VAL A 114 -3.42 -3.71 -17.41
CA VAL A 114 -3.10 -2.79 -16.31
C VAL A 114 -1.72 -2.21 -16.59
N ILE A 115 -1.60 -0.91 -16.54
CA ILE A 115 -0.35 -0.16 -16.73
C ILE A 115 -0.14 0.64 -15.46
N LEU A 116 1.06 0.53 -14.90
CA LEU A 116 1.51 1.29 -13.74
C LEU A 116 2.49 2.37 -14.21
N ASP A 117 2.27 3.60 -13.79
CA ASP A 117 3.11 4.75 -14.12
C ASP A 117 3.20 5.73 -12.96
N SER A 118 4.22 6.57 -12.94
CA SER A 118 4.39 7.62 -11.95
C SER A 118 5.14 8.81 -12.54
N ASP A 119 4.75 10.01 -12.15
CA ASP A 119 5.48 11.24 -12.51
C ASP A 119 6.76 11.43 -11.68
N ASN A 120 7.03 10.56 -10.70
CA ASN A 120 8.25 10.62 -9.89
C ASN A 120 9.46 10.25 -10.76
N PRO A 121 10.47 11.14 -10.88
CA PRO A 121 11.66 10.92 -11.72
C PRO A 121 12.55 9.77 -11.24
N ASP A 122 12.42 9.37 -9.98
CA ASP A 122 13.14 8.23 -9.40
C ASP A 122 12.46 6.87 -9.69
N CYS A 123 11.38 6.89 -10.52
CA CYS A 123 10.70 5.71 -10.99
C CYS A 123 11.17 5.30 -12.40
N ARG A 124 11.22 3.98 -12.61
CA ARG A 124 11.48 3.39 -13.92
C ARG A 124 10.53 2.20 -14.18
N PRO A 125 9.99 2.07 -15.39
CA PRO A 125 9.27 0.86 -15.76
C PRO A 125 10.26 -0.29 -15.99
N GLU A 126 9.91 -1.47 -15.48
CA GLU A 126 10.68 -2.70 -15.68
C GLU A 126 9.74 -3.86 -15.97
N ASN A 127 9.73 -4.36 -17.21
CA ASN A 127 8.76 -5.30 -17.74
C ASN A 127 7.33 -4.73 -17.68
N ASN A 128 6.49 -5.18 -16.74
CA ASN A 128 5.15 -4.62 -16.48
C ASN A 128 5.06 -4.00 -15.08
N ASP A 129 6.18 -3.95 -14.39
CA ASP A 129 6.29 -3.43 -13.05
C ASP A 129 6.83 -2.00 -13.06
N LEU A 130 6.64 -1.30 -11.96
CA LEU A 130 7.21 0.01 -11.71
C LEU A 130 8.19 -0.10 -10.55
N ILE A 131 9.45 0.29 -10.77
CA ILE A 131 10.49 0.30 -9.76
C ILE A 131 10.79 1.75 -9.38
N CYS A 132 10.67 2.10 -8.11
CA CYS A 132 10.84 3.45 -7.60
C CYS A 132 11.77 3.51 -6.41
N MET A 133 12.59 4.57 -6.31
CA MET A 133 13.34 4.88 -5.10
C MET A 133 12.55 5.89 -4.27
N VAL A 134 12.18 5.53 -3.04
CA VAL A 134 11.33 6.34 -2.18
C VAL A 134 12.03 6.60 -0.85
N ASN A 135 12.19 7.87 -0.46
CA ASN A 135 12.82 8.25 0.79
C ASN A 135 11.93 7.90 1.99
N GLU A 136 12.54 7.84 3.17
CA GLU A 136 11.82 7.71 4.44
C GLU A 136 10.74 8.79 4.58
N GLY A 137 9.52 8.36 4.93
CA GLY A 137 8.36 9.25 5.11
C GLY A 137 7.80 9.85 3.80
N GLU A 138 8.42 9.57 2.65
CA GLU A 138 7.94 10.07 1.36
C GLU A 138 6.74 9.27 0.86
N THR A 139 5.84 9.97 0.17
CA THR A 139 4.69 9.36 -0.51
C THR A 139 4.97 9.25 -2.00
N LEU A 140 4.88 8.03 -2.52
CA LEU A 140 4.91 7.73 -3.93
C LEU A 140 3.48 7.70 -4.48
N TYR A 141 3.21 8.50 -5.51
CA TYR A 141 1.95 8.49 -6.26
C TYR A 141 2.10 7.62 -7.51
N VAL A 142 1.20 6.64 -7.65
CA VAL A 142 1.21 5.70 -8.77
C VAL A 142 -0.12 5.76 -9.50
N ASN A 143 -0.07 5.99 -10.80
CA ASN A 143 -1.20 5.95 -11.69
C ASN A 143 -1.46 4.51 -12.15
N VAL A 144 -2.60 3.96 -11.79
CA VAL A 144 -3.07 2.64 -12.22
C VAL A 144 -4.03 2.84 -13.38
N THR A 145 -3.59 2.58 -14.59
CA THR A 145 -4.39 2.71 -15.80
C THR A 145 -4.91 1.34 -16.24
N VAL A 146 -6.23 1.20 -16.31
CA VAL A 146 -6.89 -0.05 -16.68
C VAL A 146 -7.60 0.11 -18.01
N ARG A 147 -7.38 -0.86 -18.90
CA ARG A 147 -8.02 -0.93 -20.21
C ARG A 147 -8.79 -2.24 -20.36
N ALA A 148 -10.05 -2.16 -20.76
CA ALA A 148 -10.85 -3.32 -21.10
C ALA A 148 -10.40 -3.95 -22.43
N PRO A 149 -10.53 -5.28 -22.60
CA PRO A 149 -10.29 -5.94 -23.86
C PRO A 149 -11.27 -5.47 -24.93
N TYR A 150 -10.84 -5.54 -26.18
CA TYR A 150 -11.73 -5.26 -27.30
C TYR A 150 -12.84 -6.33 -27.35
N GLY A 151 -14.10 -5.88 -27.31
CA GLY A 151 -15.27 -6.77 -27.31
C GLY A 151 -15.65 -7.30 -25.91
N ALA A 152 -15.19 -6.69 -24.83
CA ALA A 152 -15.69 -6.98 -23.48
C ALA A 152 -17.21 -6.81 -23.45
N GLU A 153 -17.94 -7.78 -22.88
CA GLU A 153 -19.39 -7.70 -22.72
C GLU A 153 -19.76 -6.78 -21.56
N MET A 154 -20.95 -6.19 -21.62
CA MET A 154 -21.52 -5.45 -20.49
C MET A 154 -21.61 -6.37 -19.27
N GLU A 155 -21.21 -5.87 -18.09
CA GLU A 155 -21.20 -6.58 -16.82
C GLU A 155 -19.95 -7.46 -16.57
N ASP A 156 -19.00 -7.55 -17.49
CA ASP A 156 -17.74 -8.20 -17.20
C ASP A 156 -17.00 -7.44 -16.08
N THR A 157 -16.90 -8.07 -14.91
CA THR A 157 -16.11 -7.54 -13.80
C THR A 157 -14.74 -8.18 -13.78
N TYR A 158 -13.72 -7.36 -13.79
CA TYR A 158 -12.34 -7.78 -13.65
C TYR A 158 -11.79 -7.39 -12.28
N LYS A 159 -11.31 -8.37 -11.52
CA LYS A 159 -10.68 -8.14 -10.22
C LYS A 159 -9.19 -8.40 -10.32
N PHE A 160 -8.41 -7.50 -9.79
CA PHE A 160 -6.96 -7.61 -9.72
C PHE A 160 -6.44 -6.95 -8.45
N THR A 161 -5.18 -7.21 -8.13
CA THR A 161 -4.50 -6.65 -6.98
C THR A 161 -3.29 -5.88 -7.47
N VAL A 162 -3.08 -4.69 -6.96
CA VAL A 162 -1.80 -3.97 -7.06
C VAL A 162 -1.05 -4.21 -5.76
N SER A 163 0.19 -4.63 -5.89
CA SER A 163 1.08 -4.94 -4.78
C SER A 163 2.27 -4.00 -4.79
N ALA A 164 2.76 -3.65 -3.60
CA ALA A 164 4.01 -2.94 -3.41
C ALA A 164 4.88 -3.72 -2.43
N GLU A 165 6.16 -3.89 -2.75
CA GLU A 165 7.13 -4.57 -1.89
C GLU A 165 8.51 -3.92 -2.02
N PRO A 166 9.32 -3.86 -0.95
CA PRO A 166 10.73 -3.51 -1.05
C PRO A 166 11.48 -4.56 -1.88
N THR A 167 12.47 -4.13 -2.66
CA THR A 167 13.28 -5.05 -3.50
C THR A 167 14.42 -5.70 -2.75
N GLU A 168 14.74 -5.26 -1.54
CA GLU A 168 15.82 -5.77 -0.72
C GLU A 168 15.59 -7.23 -0.35
N THR A 169 16.64 -8.02 -0.51
CA THR A 169 16.61 -9.47 -0.24
C THR A 169 16.30 -9.76 1.22
N GLY A 170 15.28 -10.56 1.47
CA GLY A 170 14.89 -11.00 2.82
C GLY A 170 13.86 -10.11 3.50
N VAL A 171 13.44 -9.02 2.89
CA VAL A 171 12.30 -8.23 3.35
C VAL A 171 11.01 -8.86 2.85
N LEU A 172 10.06 -9.10 3.76
CA LEU A 172 8.77 -9.74 3.47
C LEU A 172 7.58 -8.79 3.60
N ASP A 173 7.82 -7.49 3.62
CA ASP A 173 6.76 -6.50 3.68
C ASP A 173 6.15 -6.30 2.30
N ARG A 174 5.02 -6.97 2.05
CA ARG A 174 4.22 -6.80 0.86
C ARG A 174 2.87 -6.23 1.23
N GLN A 175 2.57 -5.08 0.70
CA GLN A 175 1.28 -4.42 0.84
C GLN A 175 0.43 -4.63 -0.41
N ASN A 176 -0.89 -4.73 -0.26
CA ASN A 176 -1.80 -5.02 -1.36
C ASN A 176 -3.04 -4.12 -1.30
N ILE A 177 -3.50 -3.70 -2.48
CA ILE A 177 -4.78 -3.02 -2.66
C ILE A 177 -5.59 -3.72 -3.74
N GLU A 178 -6.86 -3.99 -3.47
CA GLU A 178 -7.76 -4.66 -4.41
C GLU A 178 -8.46 -3.66 -5.32
N PHE A 179 -8.55 -4.02 -6.59
CA PHE A 179 -9.29 -3.30 -7.60
C PHE A 179 -10.41 -4.17 -8.17
N ALA A 180 -11.54 -3.53 -8.48
CA ALA A 180 -12.61 -4.12 -9.26
C ALA A 180 -12.96 -3.17 -10.41
N ALA A 181 -12.62 -3.56 -11.64
CA ALA A 181 -12.98 -2.83 -12.84
C ALA A 181 -14.28 -3.43 -13.42
N GLN A 182 -15.27 -2.60 -13.63
CA GLN A 182 -16.56 -2.98 -14.23
C GLN A 182 -16.77 -2.23 -15.54
N GLY A 183 -17.17 -2.96 -16.57
CA GLY A 183 -17.57 -2.36 -17.82
C GLY A 183 -18.97 -1.72 -17.70
N THR A 184 -19.07 -0.44 -18.01
CA THR A 184 -20.34 0.27 -18.07
C THR A 184 -20.69 0.63 -19.51
N PRO A 185 -21.96 0.54 -19.93
CA PRO A 185 -22.35 0.98 -21.26
C PRO A 185 -22.11 2.49 -21.37
N PRO A 186 -21.72 2.98 -22.58
CA PRO A 186 -21.63 4.41 -22.80
C PRO A 186 -22.99 5.05 -22.52
N GLU A 187 -23.00 6.19 -21.85
CA GLU A 187 -24.23 6.95 -21.67
C GLU A 187 -24.84 7.22 -23.04
N GLY A 188 -26.08 6.75 -23.22
CA GLY A 188 -26.79 6.92 -24.49
C GLY A 188 -27.08 8.39 -24.78
N VAL A 189 -27.40 8.70 -26.00
CA VAL A 189 -27.82 10.03 -26.43
C VAL A 189 -29.01 10.50 -25.57
N PHE A 190 -28.91 11.63 -24.90
CA PHE A 190 -29.86 12.17 -23.93
C PHE A 190 -30.08 11.35 -22.65
N GLY A 191 -29.05 10.62 -22.13
CA GLY A 191 -29.17 9.78 -20.93
C GLY A 191 -30.03 8.51 -21.14
N LEU A 192 -30.34 8.16 -22.37
CA LEU A 192 -31.04 6.94 -22.73
C LEU A 192 -30.03 5.89 -23.17
N SER A 193 -30.13 4.66 -22.68
CA SER A 193 -29.32 3.55 -23.17
C SER A 193 -29.51 3.35 -24.70
N GLN A 194 -28.47 2.82 -25.36
CA GLN A 194 -28.53 2.54 -26.81
C GLN A 194 -29.75 1.68 -27.16
N THR A 195 -30.16 0.75 -26.30
CA THR A 195 -31.39 -0.05 -26.46
C THR A 195 -32.64 0.78 -26.38
N MET A 196 -32.72 1.75 -25.47
CA MET A 196 -33.88 2.68 -25.42
C MET A 196 -33.92 3.60 -26.62
N VAL A 197 -32.79 4.11 -27.09
CA VAL A 197 -32.71 4.91 -28.31
C VAL A 197 -33.22 4.12 -29.52
N ALA A 198 -32.78 2.86 -29.67
CA ALA A 198 -33.22 1.97 -30.73
C ALA A 198 -34.74 1.68 -30.65
N GLN A 199 -35.28 1.46 -29.45
CA GLN A 199 -36.69 1.22 -29.24
C GLN A 199 -37.55 2.46 -29.58
N VAL A 200 -37.13 3.63 -29.12
CA VAL A 200 -37.79 4.91 -29.42
C VAL A 200 -37.73 5.20 -30.90
N ALA A 201 -36.59 5.03 -31.56
CA ALA A 201 -36.47 5.19 -33.00
C ALA A 201 -37.34 4.21 -33.77
N GLY A 202 -37.41 2.95 -33.34
CA GLY A 202 -38.31 1.95 -33.91
C GLY A 202 -39.79 2.32 -33.80
N LEU A 203 -40.23 2.80 -32.61
CA LEU A 203 -41.60 3.26 -32.41
C LEU A 203 -41.94 4.47 -33.28
N VAL A 204 -41.03 5.43 -33.42
CA VAL A 204 -41.20 6.61 -34.28
C VAL A 204 -41.35 6.17 -35.76
N LEU A 205 -40.51 5.25 -36.23
CA LEU A 205 -40.62 4.72 -37.61
C LEU A 205 -41.92 4.00 -37.85
N VAL A 206 -42.41 3.19 -36.91
CA VAL A 206 -43.71 2.51 -37.00
C VAL A 206 -44.84 3.53 -37.03
N ALA A 207 -44.79 4.56 -36.17
CA ALA A 207 -45.83 5.62 -36.17
C ALA A 207 -45.85 6.40 -37.49
N LEU A 208 -44.72 6.74 -38.06
CA LEU A 208 -44.60 7.39 -39.35
C LEU A 208 -45.12 6.51 -40.48
N PHE A 209 -44.85 5.20 -40.44
CA PHE A 209 -45.36 4.26 -41.43
C PHE A 209 -46.86 4.14 -41.37
N ILE A 210 -47.48 4.06 -40.19
CA ILE A 210 -48.91 4.04 -39.99
C ILE A 210 -49.54 5.36 -40.50
N ALA A 211 -48.94 6.49 -40.17
CA ALA A 211 -49.44 7.80 -40.64
C ALA A 211 -49.41 7.90 -42.17
N ALA A 212 -48.35 7.41 -42.81
CA ALA A 212 -48.21 7.36 -44.27
C ALA A 212 -49.29 6.47 -44.93
N LEU A 213 -49.57 5.29 -44.31
CA LEU A 213 -50.65 4.39 -44.79
C LEU A 213 -52.02 5.02 -44.67
N LEU A 214 -52.33 5.72 -43.60
CA LEU A 214 -53.60 6.40 -43.39
C LEU A 214 -53.79 7.57 -44.36
N ASN A 215 -52.70 8.31 -44.64
CA ASN A 215 -52.76 9.43 -45.60
C ASN A 215 -52.87 8.95 -47.06
N ARG A 216 -52.49 7.72 -47.38
CA ARG A 216 -52.65 7.15 -48.73
C ARG A 216 -54.09 6.61 -49.00
N ARG A 217 -54.89 6.48 -47.96
CA ARG A 217 -56.26 6.03 -48.04
C ARG A 217 -57.31 7.17 -48.12
N ARG A 218 -56.84 8.41 -48.01
CA ARG A 218 -57.65 9.62 -48.31
C ARG A 218 -57.31 10.11 -49.70
#